data_681269ea86af4a4841485e09e6b849f4
#
_entry.id   681269ea86af4a4841485e09e6b849f4
#
_cell.length_a   1.000
_cell.length_b   1.000
_cell.length_c   1.000
_cell.angle_alpha   90.00
_cell.angle_beta   90.00
_cell.angle_gamma   90.00
#
_symmetry.space_group_name_H-M   'P 1'
#
loop_
_entity.id
_entity.type
_entity.pdbx_description
1 polymer ?
#
loop_
_entity_poly.entity_id
_entity_poly.type
_entity_poly.pdbx_seq_one_letter_code
_entity_poly.pdbx_strand_id
1 'polypeptide(L)'
;PQGVVVMHPATGVPQRIYQAFAKFLAERGFHTITYDYRGIGASRPKSLRRFAARMRDWALLDAEGVMRWARARYPELSQLAVGHSVGGHAIGLCSADWDVAGVVQVACHTGNSRFIRQRGERWRVELILRGVGPLMARLIGYVPGKRLGLGEDLPGGVAIEWGAWAGMQRYFFDDPTLGAIERFNRVTHPVLVYGFDDDPWATPAAINALTMHFTNTWVERRQIAPAQAGGAVGHMGFFRAQFAATLWPGLVDWLSERAAATRAEAVAA
;
A
#
# COMPACT_ATOMS: atom_id res chain seq x y z
N PRO A 1 25.11 0.04 -3.67
CA PRO A 1 23.75 0.07 -3.08
C PRO A 1 23.41 -1.26 -2.39
N GLN A 2 22.61 -1.20 -1.30
CA GLN A 2 22.16 -2.41 -0.59
C GLN A 2 21.06 -3.17 -1.35
N GLY A 3 20.26 -2.45 -2.11
CA GLY A 3 19.13 -2.99 -2.88
C GLY A 3 18.31 -1.87 -3.50
N VAL A 4 17.19 -2.26 -4.09
CA VAL A 4 16.18 -1.33 -4.66
C VAL A 4 14.90 -1.45 -3.87
N VAL A 5 14.36 -0.35 -3.38
CA VAL A 5 13.07 -0.29 -2.66
C VAL A 5 12.05 0.44 -3.51
N VAL A 6 10.97 -0.23 -3.86
CA VAL A 6 9.83 0.37 -4.57
C VAL A 6 8.74 0.72 -3.56
N MET A 7 8.32 2.00 -3.57
CA MET A 7 7.25 2.51 -2.72
C MET A 7 5.90 2.47 -3.44
N HIS A 8 4.96 1.66 -2.96
CA HIS A 8 3.58 1.61 -3.45
C HIS A 8 2.69 2.52 -2.62
N PRO A 9 2.13 3.61 -3.20
CA PRO A 9 1.43 4.65 -2.44
C PRO A 9 0.04 4.22 -1.95
N ALA A 10 -0.50 4.99 -1.00
CA ALA A 10 -1.90 4.88 -0.57
C ALA A 10 -2.87 5.51 -1.58
N THR A 11 -4.16 5.24 -1.41
CA THR A 11 -5.23 5.78 -2.26
C THR A 11 -5.23 7.30 -2.27
N GLY A 12 -5.11 7.88 -3.45
CA GLY A 12 -5.15 9.34 -3.63
C GLY A 12 -3.98 10.09 -3.02
N VAL A 13 -2.89 9.40 -2.67
CA VAL A 13 -1.69 9.99 -2.08
C VAL A 13 -0.60 10.08 -3.12
N PRO A 14 -0.18 11.30 -3.48
CA PRO A 14 0.89 11.49 -4.47
C PRO A 14 2.26 11.15 -3.89
N GLN A 15 3.17 10.69 -4.76
CA GLN A 15 4.52 10.25 -4.40
C GLN A 15 5.34 11.24 -3.57
N ARG A 16 5.08 12.55 -3.70
CA ARG A 16 5.78 13.59 -2.93
C ARG A 16 5.66 13.41 -1.41
N ILE A 17 4.61 12.73 -0.94
CA ILE A 17 4.41 12.47 0.50
C ILE A 17 5.48 11.51 1.04
N TYR A 18 6.04 10.66 0.20
CA TYR A 18 7.05 9.67 0.57
C TYR A 18 8.49 10.17 0.38
N GLN A 19 8.71 11.40 -0.11
CA GLN A 19 10.04 11.91 -0.45
C GLN A 19 11.01 11.91 0.74
N ALA A 20 10.55 12.32 1.94
CA ALA A 20 11.40 12.33 3.12
C ALA A 20 11.89 10.93 3.50
N PHE A 21 11.00 9.94 3.44
CA PHE A 21 11.33 8.54 3.70
C PHE A 21 12.23 7.96 2.58
N ALA A 22 11.94 8.27 1.33
CA ALA A 22 12.77 7.85 0.20
C ALA A 22 14.21 8.39 0.30
N LYS A 23 14.36 9.66 0.70
CA LYS A 23 15.68 10.25 0.96
C LYS A 23 16.40 9.53 2.10
N PHE A 24 15.69 9.23 3.20
CA PHE A 24 16.23 8.51 4.34
C PHE A 24 16.75 7.11 3.96
N LEU A 25 16.04 6.39 3.09
CA LEU A 25 16.49 5.11 2.54
C LEU A 25 17.71 5.28 1.62
N ALA A 26 17.71 6.31 0.78
CA ALA A 26 18.84 6.59 -0.13
C ALA A 26 20.13 6.91 0.64
N GLU A 27 20.05 7.70 1.71
CA GLU A 27 21.17 7.99 2.60
C GLU A 27 21.73 6.74 3.31
N ARG A 28 20.94 5.63 3.33
CA ARG A 28 21.32 4.32 3.87
C ARG A 28 21.67 3.30 2.80
N GLY A 29 21.93 3.77 1.60
CA GLY A 29 22.47 2.96 0.51
C GLY A 29 21.43 2.16 -0.28
N PHE A 30 20.14 2.52 -0.25
CA PHE A 30 19.13 1.95 -1.14
C PHE A 30 18.87 2.85 -2.35
N HIS A 31 18.69 2.27 -3.51
CA HIS A 31 17.95 2.94 -4.58
C HIS A 31 16.46 2.93 -4.21
N THR A 32 15.83 4.10 -4.20
CA THR A 32 14.41 4.21 -3.85
C THR A 32 13.61 4.75 -5.03
N ILE A 33 12.59 4.01 -5.39
CA ILE A 33 11.68 4.35 -6.49
C ILE A 33 10.34 4.73 -5.90
N THR A 34 9.89 5.96 -6.20
CA THR A 34 8.54 6.44 -5.90
C THR A 34 7.81 6.74 -7.19
N TYR A 35 6.50 6.54 -7.23
CA TYR A 35 5.69 6.79 -8.40
C TYR A 35 4.27 7.19 -8.01
N ASP A 36 3.52 7.69 -8.96
CA ASP A 36 2.10 7.97 -8.82
C ASP A 36 1.29 6.94 -9.63
N TYR A 37 0.27 6.36 -9.03
CA TYR A 37 -0.68 5.54 -9.77
C TYR A 37 -1.35 6.34 -10.90
N ARG A 38 -1.77 5.65 -11.96
CA ARG A 38 -2.52 6.28 -13.04
C ARG A 38 -3.71 7.09 -12.51
N GLY A 39 -3.81 8.32 -12.94
CA GLY A 39 -4.84 9.26 -12.51
C GLY A 39 -4.51 10.08 -11.27
N ILE A 40 -3.35 9.85 -10.62
CA ILE A 40 -2.90 10.56 -9.41
C ILE A 40 -1.62 11.36 -9.70
N GLY A 41 -1.41 12.47 -8.99
CA GLY A 41 -0.18 13.25 -8.99
C GLY A 41 0.33 13.58 -10.39
N ALA A 42 1.59 13.24 -10.68
CA ALA A 42 2.22 13.45 -11.99
C ALA A 42 1.69 12.50 -13.09
N SER A 43 1.08 11.36 -12.70
CA SER A 43 0.44 10.42 -13.64
C SER A 43 -1.03 10.76 -13.94
N ARG A 44 -1.47 11.97 -13.53
CA ARG A 44 -2.82 12.44 -13.78
C ARG A 44 -2.94 13.03 -15.20
N PRO A 45 -3.94 12.61 -16.01
CA PRO A 45 -4.24 13.24 -17.28
C PRO A 45 -4.87 14.63 -17.08
N LYS A 46 -4.94 15.43 -18.14
CA LYS A 46 -5.59 16.76 -18.09
C LYS A 46 -7.01 16.70 -17.54
N SER A 47 -7.75 15.62 -17.76
CA SER A 47 -9.10 15.42 -17.24
C SER A 47 -9.29 13.97 -16.80
N LEU A 48 -9.88 13.80 -15.60
CA LEU A 48 -10.30 12.48 -15.11
C LEU A 48 -11.68 12.05 -15.65
N ARG A 49 -12.40 12.95 -16.28
CA ARG A 49 -13.67 12.60 -16.95
C ARG A 49 -13.40 11.57 -18.03
N ARG A 50 -14.11 10.43 -17.98
CA ARG A 50 -13.95 9.30 -18.91
C ARG A 50 -12.55 8.64 -18.87
N PHE A 51 -11.74 8.92 -17.84
CA PHE A 51 -10.46 8.24 -17.67
C PHE A 51 -10.71 6.82 -17.13
N ALA A 52 -10.41 5.83 -17.96
CA ALA A 52 -10.66 4.43 -17.63
C ALA A 52 -9.54 3.87 -16.74
N ALA A 53 -9.75 3.95 -15.41
CA ALA A 53 -8.88 3.30 -14.42
C ALA A 53 -9.75 2.71 -13.30
N ARG A 54 -9.40 1.50 -12.85
CA ARG A 54 -10.03 0.82 -11.71
C ARG A 54 -9.03 0.67 -10.57
N MET A 55 -9.52 0.36 -9.39
CA MET A 55 -8.67 0.15 -8.22
C MET A 55 -7.67 -1.01 -8.44
N ARG A 56 -8.12 -2.10 -9.07
CA ARG A 56 -7.27 -3.25 -9.42
C ARG A 56 -6.15 -2.91 -10.40
N ASP A 57 -6.36 -1.92 -11.27
CA ASP A 57 -5.36 -1.53 -12.26
C ASP A 57 -4.12 -0.92 -11.60
N TRP A 58 -4.27 -0.30 -10.41
CA TRP A 58 -3.16 0.20 -9.62
C TRP A 58 -2.26 -0.93 -9.10
N ALA A 59 -2.86 -2.07 -8.72
CA ALA A 59 -2.10 -3.25 -8.32
C ALA A 59 -1.57 -4.03 -9.53
N LEU A 60 -2.48 -4.49 -10.40
CA LEU A 60 -2.19 -5.49 -11.43
C LEU A 60 -1.43 -4.91 -12.64
N LEU A 61 -1.46 -3.59 -12.85
CA LEU A 61 -0.81 -2.95 -13.98
C LEU A 61 0.26 -1.96 -13.55
N ASP A 62 -0.03 -1.03 -12.61
CA ASP A 62 0.90 0.04 -12.26
C ASP A 62 2.01 -0.47 -11.34
N ALA A 63 1.68 -1.10 -10.22
CA ALA A 63 2.67 -1.66 -9.31
C ALA A 63 3.50 -2.75 -10.00
N GLU A 64 2.85 -3.65 -10.73
CA GLU A 64 3.51 -4.68 -11.53
C GLU A 64 4.47 -4.09 -12.56
N GLY A 65 4.03 -3.05 -13.28
CA GLY A 65 4.86 -2.37 -14.29
C GLY A 65 6.10 -1.71 -13.69
N VAL A 66 5.95 -1.05 -12.52
CA VAL A 66 7.07 -0.40 -11.82
C VAL A 66 8.05 -1.42 -11.27
N MET A 67 7.57 -2.53 -10.67
CA MET A 67 8.44 -3.61 -10.18
C MET A 67 9.24 -4.25 -11.32
N ARG A 68 8.59 -4.54 -12.44
CA ARG A 68 9.26 -5.06 -13.64
C ARG A 68 10.32 -4.09 -14.18
N TRP A 69 10.00 -2.79 -14.23
CA TRP A 69 10.96 -1.76 -14.63
C TRP A 69 12.15 -1.69 -13.66
N ALA A 70 11.89 -1.74 -12.35
CA ALA A 70 12.93 -1.72 -11.32
C ALA A 70 13.89 -2.91 -11.48
N ARG A 71 13.35 -4.11 -11.67
CA ARG A 71 14.11 -5.33 -11.89
C ARG A 71 14.97 -5.25 -13.16
N ALA A 72 14.40 -4.77 -14.27
CA ALA A 72 15.14 -4.61 -15.53
C ALA A 72 16.24 -3.55 -15.42
N ARG A 73 16.01 -2.46 -14.64
CA ARG A 73 16.96 -1.35 -14.48
C ARG A 73 18.10 -1.67 -13.53
N TYR A 74 17.88 -2.55 -12.55
CA TYR A 74 18.82 -2.90 -11.49
C TYR A 74 18.84 -4.43 -11.27
N PRO A 75 19.22 -5.22 -12.29
CA PRO A 75 19.12 -6.68 -12.24
C PRO A 75 20.00 -7.32 -11.16
N GLU A 76 21.12 -6.69 -10.81
CA GLU A 76 22.10 -7.20 -9.84
C GLU A 76 21.75 -6.86 -8.39
N LEU A 77 20.70 -6.05 -8.16
CA LEU A 77 20.34 -5.61 -6.83
C LEU A 77 19.11 -6.35 -6.32
N SER A 78 19.13 -6.72 -5.03
CA SER A 78 17.96 -7.24 -4.34
C SER A 78 16.79 -6.28 -4.45
N GLN A 79 15.65 -6.78 -4.92
CA GLN A 79 14.42 -5.99 -5.02
C GLN A 79 13.63 -6.10 -3.71
N LEU A 80 13.05 -5.00 -3.27
CA LEU A 80 12.25 -4.88 -2.05
C LEU A 80 11.05 -3.98 -2.34
N ALA A 81 9.93 -4.19 -1.64
CA ALA A 81 8.76 -3.35 -1.80
C ALA A 81 8.23 -2.86 -0.46
N VAL A 82 7.76 -1.62 -0.41
CA VAL A 82 7.07 -1.03 0.75
C VAL A 82 5.73 -0.51 0.28
N GLY A 83 4.64 -1.06 0.79
CA GLY A 83 3.28 -0.62 0.48
C GLY A 83 2.65 0.14 1.63
N HIS A 84 2.03 1.27 1.34
CA HIS A 84 1.22 2.03 2.27
C HIS A 84 -0.27 1.83 1.98
N SER A 85 -1.06 1.40 2.98
CA SER A 85 -2.51 1.23 2.85
C SER A 85 -2.86 0.36 1.61
N VAL A 86 -3.50 0.92 0.58
CA VAL A 86 -3.80 0.24 -0.70
C VAL A 86 -2.53 -0.29 -1.40
N GLY A 87 -1.37 0.33 -1.18
CA GLY A 87 -0.11 -0.20 -1.70
C GLY A 87 0.21 -1.62 -1.21
N GLY A 88 -0.26 -1.99 -0.03
CA GLY A 88 -0.16 -3.36 0.48
C GLY A 88 -1.10 -4.36 -0.21
N HIS A 89 -2.18 -3.89 -0.84
CA HIS A 89 -3.02 -4.75 -1.69
C HIS A 89 -2.24 -5.20 -2.93
N ALA A 90 -1.48 -4.29 -3.56
CA ALA A 90 -0.62 -4.63 -4.69
C ALA A 90 0.42 -5.71 -4.31
N ILE A 91 1.02 -5.59 -3.12
CA ILE A 91 1.93 -6.60 -2.57
C ILE A 91 1.24 -7.96 -2.51
N GLY A 92 0.09 -8.08 -1.85
CA GLY A 92 -0.60 -9.37 -1.73
C GLY A 92 -1.09 -9.94 -3.06
N LEU A 93 -1.48 -9.08 -3.99
CA LEU A 93 -2.03 -9.50 -5.29
C LEU A 93 -0.97 -9.87 -6.33
N CYS A 94 0.25 -9.31 -6.23
CA CYS A 94 1.24 -9.39 -7.31
C CYS A 94 2.60 -9.92 -6.87
N SER A 95 2.99 -9.77 -5.59
CA SER A 95 4.37 -10.01 -5.17
C SER A 95 4.83 -11.48 -5.24
N ALA A 96 3.91 -12.42 -5.35
CA ALA A 96 4.25 -13.82 -5.62
C ALA A 96 5.00 -14.02 -6.95
N ASP A 97 4.76 -13.12 -7.90
CA ASP A 97 5.41 -13.14 -9.21
C ASP A 97 6.61 -12.16 -9.29
N TRP A 98 6.90 -11.45 -8.20
CA TRP A 98 8.06 -10.58 -8.08
C TRP A 98 9.25 -11.34 -7.51
N ASP A 99 10.40 -11.19 -8.09
CA ASP A 99 11.66 -11.68 -7.53
C ASP A 99 12.14 -10.67 -6.46
N VAL A 100 11.59 -10.78 -5.24
CA VAL A 100 11.85 -9.84 -4.14
C VAL A 100 12.41 -10.56 -2.91
N ALA A 101 13.36 -9.92 -2.25
CA ALA A 101 13.97 -10.37 -1.00
C ALA A 101 13.01 -10.28 0.20
N GLY A 102 12.00 -9.44 0.11
CA GLY A 102 10.98 -9.24 1.12
C GLY A 102 10.15 -7.99 0.87
N VAL A 103 9.02 -7.91 1.56
CA VAL A 103 8.07 -6.80 1.40
C VAL A 103 7.60 -6.26 2.74
N VAL A 104 7.27 -4.97 2.77
CA VAL A 104 6.75 -4.29 3.96
C VAL A 104 5.37 -3.71 3.68
N GLN A 105 4.44 -3.94 4.59
CA GLN A 105 3.11 -3.36 4.58
C GLN A 105 2.98 -2.36 5.74
N VAL A 106 2.67 -1.08 5.46
CA VAL A 106 2.49 -0.03 6.46
C VAL A 106 1.04 0.42 6.44
N ALA A 107 0.33 0.25 7.56
CA ALA A 107 -1.09 0.58 7.71
C ALA A 107 -1.98 -0.06 6.62
N CYS A 108 -1.58 -1.23 6.13
CA CYS A 108 -2.34 -1.96 5.11
C CYS A 108 -3.43 -2.81 5.75
N HIS A 109 -4.63 -2.74 5.21
CA HIS A 109 -5.80 -3.38 5.81
C HIS A 109 -6.87 -3.70 4.78
N THR A 110 -7.83 -4.53 5.12
CA THR A 110 -9.06 -4.61 4.33
C THR A 110 -9.84 -3.31 4.48
N GLY A 111 -10.30 -2.73 3.37
CA GLY A 111 -11.09 -1.49 3.37
C GLY A 111 -12.53 -1.68 3.86
N ASN A 112 -12.81 -2.69 4.65
CA ASN A 112 -14.14 -2.98 5.17
C ASN A 112 -14.44 -2.12 6.41
N SER A 113 -15.44 -1.26 6.29
CA SER A 113 -15.85 -0.31 7.34
C SER A 113 -16.26 -0.95 8.67
N ARG A 114 -16.64 -2.25 8.67
CA ARG A 114 -17.00 -2.98 9.91
C ARG A 114 -15.90 -2.99 10.96
N PHE A 115 -14.63 -2.85 10.55
CA PHE A 115 -13.49 -2.82 11.44
C PHE A 115 -13.21 -1.43 12.05
N ILE A 116 -13.88 -0.38 11.58
CA ILE A 116 -13.79 0.98 12.13
C ILE A 116 -14.57 1.02 13.44
N ARG A 117 -13.85 1.29 14.55
CA ARG A 117 -14.45 1.27 15.90
C ARG A 117 -15.39 2.44 16.15
N GLN A 118 -15.03 3.63 15.70
CA GLN A 118 -15.83 4.84 15.92
C GLN A 118 -17.05 4.87 14.98
N ARG A 119 -18.25 4.83 15.52
CA ARG A 119 -19.50 4.79 14.76
C ARG A 119 -19.64 5.93 13.75
N GLY A 120 -19.33 7.17 14.16
CA GLY A 120 -19.41 8.34 13.28
C GLY A 120 -18.45 8.25 12.10
N GLU A 121 -17.21 7.83 12.34
CA GLU A 121 -16.23 7.62 11.29
C GLU A 121 -16.62 6.47 10.36
N ARG A 122 -17.11 5.37 10.90
CA ARG A 122 -17.65 4.27 10.10
C ARG A 122 -18.76 4.73 9.16
N TRP A 123 -19.75 5.47 9.67
CA TRP A 123 -20.83 6.04 8.86
C TRP A 123 -20.32 6.99 7.77
N ARG A 124 -19.36 7.84 8.11
CA ARG A 124 -18.73 8.75 7.16
C ARG A 124 -18.03 7.99 6.03
N VAL A 125 -17.24 6.97 6.36
CA VAL A 125 -16.53 6.14 5.39
C VAL A 125 -17.52 5.35 4.51
N GLU A 126 -18.54 4.75 5.08
CA GLU A 126 -19.58 4.03 4.33
C GLU A 126 -20.33 4.96 3.37
N LEU A 127 -20.72 6.15 3.82
CA LEU A 127 -21.40 7.13 2.99
C LEU A 127 -20.52 7.58 1.81
N ILE A 128 -19.23 7.82 2.06
CA ILE A 128 -18.29 8.23 1.01
C ILE A 128 -18.03 7.09 0.03
N LEU A 129 -17.66 5.91 0.51
CA LEU A 129 -17.23 4.82 -0.37
C LEU A 129 -18.39 4.16 -1.12
N ARG A 130 -19.56 4.02 -0.50
CA ARG A 130 -20.69 3.29 -1.07
C ARG A 130 -21.81 4.19 -1.61
N GLY A 131 -21.82 5.47 -1.23
CA GLY A 131 -22.84 6.45 -1.64
C GLY A 131 -22.26 7.55 -2.52
N VAL A 132 -21.70 8.58 -1.88
CA VAL A 132 -21.29 9.83 -2.54
C VAL A 132 -20.22 9.60 -3.61
N GLY A 133 -19.20 8.81 -3.32
CA GLY A 133 -18.10 8.52 -4.26
C GLY A 133 -18.60 7.87 -5.56
N PRO A 134 -19.26 6.71 -5.52
CA PRO A 134 -19.82 6.08 -6.72
C PRO A 134 -20.85 6.95 -7.46
N LEU A 135 -21.66 7.73 -6.73
CA LEU A 135 -22.62 8.65 -7.35
C LEU A 135 -21.91 9.75 -8.15
N MET A 136 -20.93 10.42 -7.53
CA MET A 136 -20.14 11.44 -8.23
C MET A 136 -19.36 10.84 -9.42
N ALA A 137 -18.77 9.66 -9.25
CA ALA A 137 -18.10 8.97 -10.33
C ALA A 137 -19.02 8.74 -11.54
N ARG A 138 -20.30 8.38 -11.32
CA ARG A 138 -21.27 8.19 -12.41
C ARG A 138 -21.73 9.51 -13.01
N LEU A 139 -21.96 10.56 -12.21
CA LEU A 139 -22.52 11.82 -12.68
C LEU A 139 -21.48 12.71 -13.38
N ILE A 140 -20.27 12.83 -12.82
CA ILE A 140 -19.23 13.73 -13.33
C ILE A 140 -17.98 13.01 -13.82
N GLY A 141 -17.92 11.68 -13.69
CA GLY A 141 -16.84 10.81 -14.22
C GLY A 141 -15.63 10.66 -13.30
N TYR A 142 -15.61 11.30 -12.12
CA TYR A 142 -14.53 11.18 -11.13
C TYR A 142 -15.04 11.60 -9.74
N VAL A 143 -14.23 11.36 -8.69
CA VAL A 143 -14.51 11.86 -7.33
C VAL A 143 -13.59 13.05 -7.04
N PRO A 144 -14.12 14.25 -6.71
CA PRO A 144 -13.31 15.43 -6.39
C PRO A 144 -12.73 15.34 -4.98
N GLY A 145 -11.78 14.42 -4.76
CA GLY A 145 -11.19 14.10 -3.47
C GLY A 145 -10.56 15.29 -2.78
N LYS A 146 -9.91 16.19 -3.54
CA LYS A 146 -9.35 17.45 -3.00
C LYS A 146 -10.39 18.31 -2.30
N ARG A 147 -11.59 18.44 -2.90
CA ARG A 147 -12.70 19.22 -2.33
C ARG A 147 -13.36 18.53 -1.14
N LEU A 148 -13.27 17.21 -1.07
CA LEU A 148 -13.85 16.39 -0.01
C LEU A 148 -12.88 16.09 1.13
N GLY A 149 -11.64 16.58 1.07
CA GLY A 149 -10.61 16.28 2.07
C GLY A 149 -10.11 14.84 2.06
N LEU A 150 -10.24 14.15 0.91
CA LEU A 150 -9.90 12.74 0.74
C LEU A 150 -8.55 12.51 0.01
N GLY A 151 -7.71 13.54 -0.07
CA GLY A 151 -6.46 13.50 -0.84
C GLY A 151 -6.65 14.04 -2.26
N GLU A 152 -6.02 13.39 -3.25
CA GLU A 152 -6.19 13.77 -4.67
C GLU A 152 -7.57 13.38 -5.20
N ASP A 153 -7.98 13.98 -6.33
CA ASP A 153 -9.18 13.53 -7.03
C ASP A 153 -8.96 12.11 -7.57
N LEU A 154 -9.99 11.28 -7.48
CA LEU A 154 -9.90 9.87 -7.88
C LEU A 154 -10.60 9.61 -9.22
N PRO A 155 -10.01 8.79 -10.10
CA PRO A 155 -10.73 8.27 -11.27
C PRO A 155 -12.04 7.60 -10.88
N GLY A 156 -13.08 7.78 -11.69
CA GLY A 156 -14.42 7.28 -11.38
C GLY A 156 -14.48 5.77 -11.18
N GLY A 157 -13.79 5.01 -12.06
CA GLY A 157 -13.76 3.54 -11.95
C GLY A 157 -13.03 3.04 -10.70
N VAL A 158 -12.02 3.78 -10.22
CA VAL A 158 -11.33 3.48 -8.94
C VAL A 158 -12.31 3.59 -7.77
N ALA A 159 -13.07 4.69 -7.71
CA ALA A 159 -14.03 4.91 -6.63
C ALA A 159 -15.19 3.91 -6.65
N ILE A 160 -15.69 3.57 -7.85
CA ILE A 160 -16.77 2.59 -8.02
C ILE A 160 -16.33 1.20 -7.56
N GLU A 161 -15.16 0.74 -8.00
CA GLU A 161 -14.65 -0.58 -7.63
C GLU A 161 -14.29 -0.66 -6.15
N TRP A 162 -13.63 0.38 -5.61
CA TRP A 162 -13.33 0.45 -4.18
C TRP A 162 -14.61 0.39 -3.33
N GLY A 163 -15.64 1.16 -3.71
CA GLY A 163 -16.93 1.14 -3.03
C GLY A 163 -17.63 -0.22 -3.12
N ALA A 164 -17.52 -0.92 -4.25
CA ALA A 164 -18.03 -2.28 -4.40
C ALA A 164 -17.33 -3.26 -3.45
N TRP A 165 -16.00 -3.25 -3.41
CA TRP A 165 -15.23 -4.11 -2.49
C TRP A 165 -15.51 -3.79 -1.01
N ALA A 166 -15.63 -2.51 -0.64
CA ALA A 166 -15.96 -2.10 0.72
C ALA A 166 -17.34 -2.62 1.19
N GLY A 167 -18.23 -2.92 0.24
CA GLY A 167 -19.53 -3.53 0.51
C GLY A 167 -19.53 -5.06 0.64
N MET A 168 -18.47 -5.74 0.21
CA MET A 168 -18.34 -7.20 0.29
C MET A 168 -17.94 -7.65 1.68
N GLN A 169 -18.33 -8.87 2.09
CA GLN A 169 -18.04 -9.36 3.45
C GLN A 169 -16.56 -9.48 3.76
N ARG A 170 -15.77 -10.02 2.82
CA ARG A 170 -14.31 -10.17 2.94
C ARG A 170 -13.56 -9.17 2.05
N TYR A 171 -14.17 -8.02 1.74
CA TYR A 171 -13.56 -7.03 0.86
C TYR A 171 -13.26 -7.62 -0.53
N PHE A 172 -12.16 -7.25 -1.19
CA PHE A 172 -11.81 -7.76 -2.52
C PHE A 172 -11.55 -9.29 -2.57
N PHE A 173 -11.43 -9.96 -1.43
CA PHE A 173 -11.32 -11.43 -1.40
C PHE A 173 -12.60 -12.13 -1.84
N ASP A 174 -13.74 -11.44 -1.83
CA ASP A 174 -15.01 -11.92 -2.37
C ASP A 174 -15.23 -11.55 -3.84
N ASP A 175 -14.29 -10.83 -4.46
CA ASP A 175 -14.36 -10.56 -5.91
C ASP A 175 -13.83 -11.78 -6.69
N PRO A 176 -14.72 -12.57 -7.35
CA PRO A 176 -14.32 -13.81 -8.02
C PRO A 176 -13.41 -13.57 -9.22
N THR A 177 -13.39 -12.33 -9.73
CA THR A 177 -12.59 -11.98 -10.92
C THR A 177 -11.15 -11.60 -10.58
N LEU A 178 -10.84 -11.47 -9.27
CA LEU A 178 -9.52 -11.04 -8.80
C LEU A 178 -8.62 -12.22 -8.42
N GLY A 179 -9.19 -13.36 -7.98
CA GLY A 179 -8.43 -14.53 -7.51
C GLY A 179 -7.55 -14.18 -6.29
N ALA A 180 -8.02 -13.26 -5.42
CA ALA A 180 -7.17 -12.65 -4.40
C ALA A 180 -6.64 -13.65 -3.37
N ILE A 181 -7.44 -14.64 -2.95
CA ILE A 181 -7.02 -15.66 -1.98
C ILE A 181 -5.85 -16.46 -2.54
N GLU A 182 -5.96 -16.94 -3.78
CA GLU A 182 -4.91 -17.73 -4.43
C GLU A 182 -3.62 -16.92 -4.62
N ARG A 183 -3.75 -15.65 -4.98
CA ARG A 183 -2.60 -14.74 -5.16
C ARG A 183 -1.86 -14.52 -3.85
N PHE A 184 -2.56 -14.23 -2.75
CA PHE A 184 -1.97 -14.09 -1.43
C PHE A 184 -1.32 -15.39 -0.93
N ASN A 185 -1.96 -16.54 -1.16
CA ASN A 185 -1.42 -17.85 -0.78
C ASN A 185 -0.13 -18.21 -1.54
N ARG A 186 0.09 -17.65 -2.73
CA ARG A 186 1.32 -17.91 -3.51
C ARG A 186 2.54 -17.13 -3.01
N VAL A 187 2.35 -16.15 -2.13
CA VAL A 187 3.45 -15.36 -1.57
C VAL A 187 4.28 -16.22 -0.62
N THR A 188 5.58 -16.34 -0.89
CA THR A 188 6.54 -17.15 -0.12
C THR A 188 7.67 -16.34 0.52
N HIS A 189 7.96 -15.14 0.03
CA HIS A 189 8.98 -14.26 0.60
C HIS A 189 8.47 -13.60 1.90
N PRO A 190 9.38 -13.20 2.82
CA PRO A 190 9.02 -12.61 4.11
C PRO A 190 8.20 -11.32 3.98
N VAL A 191 7.22 -11.16 4.87
CA VAL A 191 6.33 -9.99 4.93
C VAL A 191 6.45 -9.33 6.30
N LEU A 192 6.82 -8.05 6.36
CA LEU A 192 6.79 -7.23 7.57
C LEU A 192 5.55 -6.32 7.54
N VAL A 193 4.80 -6.28 8.64
CA VAL A 193 3.56 -5.52 8.73
C VAL A 193 3.59 -4.54 9.90
N TYR A 194 3.47 -3.25 9.62
CA TYR A 194 3.30 -2.19 10.61
C TYR A 194 1.83 -1.81 10.78
N GLY A 195 1.35 -1.81 12.02
CA GLY A 195 0.08 -1.25 12.44
C GLY A 195 0.27 -0.21 13.54
N PHE A 196 -0.68 0.69 13.71
CA PHE A 196 -0.64 1.77 14.72
C PHE A 196 -1.91 1.73 15.56
N ASP A 197 -1.77 1.86 16.89
CA ASP A 197 -2.91 1.72 17.81
C ASP A 197 -3.92 2.87 17.67
N ASP A 198 -3.46 4.01 17.18
CA ASP A 198 -4.25 5.21 16.92
C ASP A 198 -4.76 5.35 15.47
N ASP A 199 -4.55 4.32 14.64
CA ASP A 199 -5.11 4.28 13.28
C ASP A 199 -6.60 3.89 13.34
N PRO A 200 -7.52 4.78 12.93
CA PRO A 200 -8.96 4.48 12.99
C PRO A 200 -9.41 3.49 11.91
N TRP A 201 -8.61 3.29 10.86
CA TRP A 201 -8.96 2.47 9.68
C TRP A 201 -8.21 1.14 9.67
N ALA A 202 -6.89 1.18 9.76
CA ALA A 202 -6.05 -0.02 9.82
C ALA A 202 -5.97 -0.56 11.25
N THR A 203 -7.12 -0.86 11.84
CA THR A 203 -7.20 -1.50 13.17
C THR A 203 -6.53 -2.88 13.14
N PRO A 204 -6.05 -3.39 14.29
CA PRO A 204 -5.49 -4.75 14.36
C PRO A 204 -6.35 -5.81 13.69
N ALA A 205 -7.68 -5.74 13.86
CA ALA A 205 -8.60 -6.67 13.23
C ALA A 205 -8.67 -6.52 11.69
N ALA A 206 -8.64 -5.29 11.18
CA ALA A 206 -8.64 -5.01 9.74
C ALA A 206 -7.34 -5.45 9.06
N ILE A 207 -6.20 -5.27 9.75
CA ILE A 207 -4.91 -5.75 9.27
C ILE A 207 -4.88 -7.29 9.27
N ASN A 208 -5.34 -7.93 10.36
CA ASN A 208 -5.41 -9.39 10.44
C ASN A 208 -6.30 -9.97 9.33
N ALA A 209 -7.44 -9.34 9.05
CA ALA A 209 -8.33 -9.75 7.96
C ALA A 209 -7.67 -9.68 6.56
N LEU A 210 -6.64 -8.87 6.38
CA LEU A 210 -5.83 -8.84 5.16
C LEU A 210 -4.72 -9.91 5.20
N THR A 211 -3.95 -9.91 6.29
CA THR A 211 -2.69 -10.69 6.37
C THR A 211 -2.89 -12.17 6.64
N MET A 212 -4.07 -12.59 7.15
CA MET A 212 -4.39 -14.01 7.36
C MET A 212 -4.36 -14.85 6.08
N HIS A 213 -4.39 -14.22 4.92
CA HIS A 213 -4.32 -14.87 3.62
C HIS A 213 -2.89 -15.13 3.13
N PHE A 214 -1.87 -14.65 3.83
CA PHE A 214 -0.47 -15.04 3.60
C PHE A 214 -0.17 -16.36 4.31
N THR A 215 -0.59 -17.49 3.73
CA THR A 215 -0.52 -18.80 4.39
C THR A 215 0.78 -19.54 4.16
N ASN A 216 1.58 -19.15 3.18
CA ASN A 216 2.81 -19.83 2.78
C ASN A 216 4.07 -19.00 3.03
N THR A 217 3.97 -17.96 3.85
CA THR A 217 5.11 -17.14 4.25
C THR A 217 5.06 -16.77 5.72
N TRP A 218 6.22 -16.38 6.24
CA TRP A 218 6.30 -15.80 7.57
C TRP A 218 5.93 -14.33 7.55
N VAL A 219 4.97 -13.94 8.40
CA VAL A 219 4.50 -12.57 8.58
C VAL A 219 4.95 -12.06 9.93
N GLU A 220 5.92 -11.13 9.94
CA GLU A 220 6.28 -10.39 11.14
C GLU A 220 5.33 -9.22 11.34
N ARG A 221 4.76 -9.08 12.54
CA ARG A 221 3.85 -8.00 12.89
C ARG A 221 4.46 -7.07 13.92
N ARG A 222 4.50 -5.78 13.62
CA ARG A 222 4.86 -4.69 14.55
C ARG A 222 3.65 -3.79 14.76
N GLN A 223 3.06 -3.87 15.94
CA GLN A 223 1.95 -3.01 16.35
C GLN A 223 2.51 -1.93 17.28
N ILE A 224 2.42 -0.67 16.88
CA ILE A 224 3.11 0.46 17.52
C ILE A 224 2.09 1.36 18.21
N ALA A 225 2.27 1.57 19.52
CA ALA A 225 1.52 2.57 20.27
C ALA A 225 2.12 3.98 20.06
N PRO A 226 1.31 5.05 20.16
CA PRO A 226 1.80 6.43 20.07
C PRO A 226 2.98 6.76 21.00
N ALA A 227 3.00 6.20 22.20
CA ALA A 227 4.10 6.38 23.14
C ALA A 227 5.44 5.82 22.64
N GLN A 228 5.40 4.68 21.93
CA GLN A 228 6.59 4.06 21.33
C GLN A 228 7.07 4.84 20.09
N ALA A 229 6.15 5.44 19.35
CA ALA A 229 6.45 6.25 18.17
C ALA A 229 7.00 7.65 18.53
N GLY A 230 6.78 8.13 19.76
CA GLY A 230 7.06 9.51 20.14
C GLY A 230 5.96 10.50 19.75
N GLY A 231 4.74 10.01 19.48
CA GLY A 231 3.59 10.83 19.13
C GLY A 231 2.52 10.09 18.34
N ALA A 232 1.41 10.76 18.05
CA ALA A 232 0.32 10.19 17.26
C ALA A 232 0.75 9.95 15.80
N VAL A 233 0.59 8.71 15.33
CA VAL A 233 0.94 8.28 13.98
C VAL A 233 -0.28 8.27 13.07
N GLY A 234 -1.35 7.62 13.49
CA GLY A 234 -2.56 7.42 12.69
C GLY A 234 -2.29 6.73 11.36
N HIS A 235 -3.24 6.85 10.43
CA HIS A 235 -3.13 6.17 9.13
C HIS A 235 -2.03 6.72 8.22
N MET A 236 -1.73 8.02 8.29
CA MET A 236 -0.87 8.73 7.33
C MET A 236 0.49 9.14 7.90
N GLY A 237 0.72 8.94 9.20
CA GLY A 237 1.85 9.58 9.89
C GLY A 237 3.19 8.92 9.65
N PHE A 238 3.26 7.61 9.45
CA PHE A 238 4.52 6.86 9.39
C PHE A 238 5.59 7.52 8.49
N PHE A 239 5.18 8.05 7.34
CA PHE A 239 6.10 8.65 6.35
C PHE A 239 6.44 10.12 6.60
N ARG A 240 5.98 10.71 7.72
CA ARG A 240 6.36 12.07 8.12
C ARG A 240 7.75 12.11 8.74
N ALA A 241 8.54 13.10 8.39
CA ALA A 241 9.92 13.24 8.84
C ALA A 241 10.10 13.24 10.37
N GLN A 242 9.08 13.65 11.14
CA GLN A 242 9.10 13.59 12.60
C GLN A 242 9.33 12.20 13.18
N PHE A 243 8.99 11.13 12.44
CA PHE A 243 9.17 9.75 12.85
C PHE A 243 10.46 9.10 12.31
N ALA A 244 11.34 9.90 11.67
CA ALA A 244 12.58 9.41 11.09
C ALA A 244 13.53 8.77 12.13
N ALA A 245 13.52 9.26 13.36
CA ALA A 245 14.37 8.73 14.42
C ALA A 245 13.77 7.53 15.18
N THR A 246 12.44 7.38 15.18
CA THR A 246 11.76 6.38 16.01
C THR A 246 11.21 5.18 15.22
N LEU A 247 10.66 5.41 14.03
CA LEU A 247 9.99 4.34 13.27
C LEU A 247 10.79 3.83 12.07
N TRP A 248 11.53 4.72 11.39
CA TRP A 248 12.18 4.34 10.12
C TRP A 248 13.41 3.43 10.31
N PRO A 249 14.26 3.57 11.38
CA PRO A 249 15.43 2.71 11.53
C PRO A 249 15.08 1.23 11.55
N GLY A 250 14.11 0.82 12.35
CA GLY A 250 13.72 -0.58 12.44
C GLY A 250 13.16 -1.18 11.15
N LEU A 251 12.55 -0.34 10.26
CA LEU A 251 12.17 -0.77 8.93
C LEU A 251 13.39 -0.94 8.02
N VAL A 252 14.33 0.01 8.08
CA VAL A 252 15.56 -0.03 7.27
C VAL A 252 16.43 -1.22 7.66
N ASP A 253 16.59 -1.50 8.95
CA ASP A 253 17.35 -2.65 9.45
C ASP A 253 16.77 -3.96 8.86
N TRP A 254 15.46 -4.12 8.92
CA TRP A 254 14.79 -5.28 8.33
C TRP A 254 15.02 -5.38 6.81
N LEU A 255 14.90 -4.28 6.07
CA LEU A 255 15.19 -4.26 4.62
C LEU A 255 16.64 -4.63 4.32
N SER A 256 17.59 -4.13 5.14
CA SER A 256 19.03 -4.42 4.98
C SER A 256 19.33 -5.90 5.22
N GLU A 257 18.74 -6.50 6.24
CA GLU A 257 18.85 -7.93 6.53
C GLU A 257 18.34 -8.78 5.36
N ARG A 258 17.16 -8.44 4.80
CA ARG A 258 16.60 -9.17 3.66
C ARG A 258 17.46 -9.05 2.41
N ALA A 259 17.93 -7.83 2.10
CA ALA A 259 18.83 -7.61 0.97
C ALA A 259 20.17 -8.35 1.10
N ALA A 260 20.70 -8.48 2.33
CA ALA A 260 21.92 -9.22 2.59
C ALA A 260 21.75 -10.73 2.46
N ALA A 261 20.64 -11.29 2.96
CA ALA A 261 20.32 -12.71 2.86
C ALA A 261 20.25 -13.17 1.41
N THR A 262 19.52 -12.46 0.55
CA THR A 262 19.41 -12.79 -0.88
C THR A 262 20.76 -12.75 -1.60
N ARG A 263 21.64 -11.77 -1.25
CA ARG A 263 22.99 -11.73 -1.83
C ARG A 263 23.85 -12.93 -1.41
N ALA A 264 23.74 -13.36 -0.15
CA ALA A 264 24.49 -14.52 0.34
C ALA A 264 24.05 -15.82 -0.36
N GLU A 265 22.73 -15.99 -0.58
CA GLU A 265 22.18 -17.12 -1.34
C GLU A 265 22.66 -17.14 -2.79
N ALA A 266 22.68 -15.97 -3.46
CA ALA A 266 23.16 -15.84 -4.84
C ALA A 266 24.67 -16.11 -5.00
N VAL A 267 25.48 -15.91 -3.96
CA VAL A 267 26.93 -16.23 -3.98
C VAL A 267 27.18 -17.73 -3.70
N ALA A 268 26.25 -18.38 -2.99
CA ALA A 268 26.35 -19.79 -2.63
C ALA A 268 25.79 -20.74 -3.71
N ALA A 269 25.00 -20.25 -4.66
CA ALA A 269 24.41 -20.99 -5.79
C ALA A 269 25.32 -20.96 -7.03
#